data_298be7bc50de94664d21265c86a7ca8a
#
_entry.id   298be7bc50de94664d21265c86a7ca8a
#
_cell.length_a   1.000
_cell.length_b   1.000
_cell.length_c   1.000
_cell.angle_alpha   90.00
_cell.angle_beta   90.00
_cell.angle_gamma   90.00
#
_symmetry.space_group_name_H-M   'P 1'
#
loop_
_entity.id
_entity.type
_entity.pdbx_description
1 polymer ?
#
loop_
_entity_poly.entity_id
_entity_poly.type
_entity_poly.pdbx_seq_one_letter_code
_entity_poly.pdbx_strand_id
1 'polypeptide(L)'
;MARSHDVLNQWVGAHAALLIEGQSRLSEVIETKEPDWELSLNTGLITLHGHRLQFALLGSVNEDDNTWLWSWADQGLDQRAIAIRRAQPLAGFGAEYGLWEFGQATFSMAGVIDLGLTPGASLALVAMPQLLGGAVFSGPYPGGRLYAVITDPQLTAEQPTAVTAARYLRGARGFGVALQRDLVSVYAAAHQLPTSQTADQMDLTFEDGSVLSVTFGPDNLIAKMHGVLPGAAPDTPADVPGQVRAAD
;
A
#
# COMPACT_ATOMS: atom_id res chain seq x y z
N MET A 1 21.12 17.81 -13.88
CA MET A 1 20.86 16.37 -13.80
C MET A 1 19.49 16.18 -13.14
N ALA A 2 18.59 15.40 -13.74
CA ALA A 2 17.35 15.02 -13.09
C ALA A 2 17.70 14.14 -11.86
N ARG A 3 17.00 14.34 -10.74
CA ARG A 3 17.16 13.48 -9.56
C ARG A 3 16.55 12.11 -9.85
N SER A 4 17.16 11.05 -9.35
CA SER A 4 16.59 9.70 -9.43
C SER A 4 15.42 9.54 -8.47
N HIS A 5 14.45 8.72 -8.84
CA HIS A 5 13.33 8.29 -8.01
C HIS A 5 13.56 6.92 -7.35
N ASP A 6 14.79 6.45 -7.28
CA ASP A 6 15.11 5.07 -6.84
C ASP A 6 14.62 4.79 -5.42
N VAL A 7 14.77 5.74 -4.49
CA VAL A 7 14.30 5.58 -3.11
C VAL A 7 12.78 5.49 -3.07
N LEU A 8 12.09 6.40 -3.76
CA LEU A 8 10.63 6.37 -3.86
C LEU A 8 10.15 5.04 -4.45
N ASN A 9 10.78 4.57 -5.52
CA ASN A 9 10.40 3.33 -6.19
C ASN A 9 10.58 2.09 -5.29
N GLN A 10 11.60 2.06 -4.42
CA GLN A 10 11.75 1.03 -3.39
C GLN A 10 10.61 1.08 -2.37
N TRP A 11 10.25 2.28 -1.90
CA TRP A 11 9.12 2.46 -0.99
C TRP A 11 7.79 2.03 -1.63
N VAL A 12 7.55 2.40 -2.87
CA VAL A 12 6.36 1.98 -3.63
C VAL A 12 6.25 0.45 -3.65
N GLY A 13 7.35 -0.24 -3.98
CA GLY A 13 7.39 -1.69 -3.98
C GLY A 13 7.08 -2.29 -2.61
N ALA A 14 7.70 -1.77 -1.56
CA ALA A 14 7.51 -2.26 -0.19
C ALA A 14 6.07 -2.07 0.32
N HIS A 15 5.33 -1.05 -0.18
CA HIS A 15 3.97 -0.74 0.26
C HIS A 15 2.88 -1.35 -0.63
N ALA A 16 3.22 -2.06 -1.70
CA ALA A 16 2.26 -2.52 -2.70
C ALA A 16 1.13 -3.41 -2.14
N ALA A 17 1.39 -4.22 -1.09
CA ALA A 17 0.36 -5.03 -0.45
C ALA A 17 -0.71 -4.19 0.26
N LEU A 18 -0.31 -3.07 0.89
CA LEU A 18 -1.22 -2.13 1.54
C LEU A 18 -2.15 -1.45 0.54
N LEU A 19 -1.65 -1.17 -0.68
CA LEU A 19 -2.49 -0.63 -1.74
C LEU A 19 -3.59 -1.61 -2.14
N ILE A 20 -3.23 -2.89 -2.38
CA ILE A 20 -4.21 -3.92 -2.78
C ILE A 20 -5.26 -4.10 -1.68
N GLU A 21 -4.83 -4.16 -0.43
CA GLU A 21 -5.72 -4.25 0.72
C GLU A 21 -6.66 -3.06 0.78
N GLY A 22 -6.13 -1.83 0.73
CA GLY A 22 -6.92 -0.61 0.80
C GLY A 22 -7.94 -0.51 -0.34
N GLN A 23 -7.55 -0.86 -1.56
CA GLN A 23 -8.47 -0.88 -2.71
C GLN A 23 -9.54 -1.97 -2.57
N SER A 24 -9.19 -3.14 -2.02
CA SER A 24 -10.16 -4.19 -1.72
C SER A 24 -11.21 -3.70 -0.73
N ARG A 25 -10.78 -3.10 0.39
CA ARG A 25 -11.68 -2.53 1.40
C ARG A 25 -12.55 -1.40 0.86
N LEU A 26 -11.97 -0.50 0.07
CA LEU A 26 -12.73 0.58 -0.55
C LEU A 26 -13.81 0.01 -1.48
N SER A 27 -13.49 -1.01 -2.27
CA SER A 27 -14.45 -1.66 -3.18
C SER A 27 -15.57 -2.42 -2.47
N GLU A 28 -15.38 -2.82 -1.21
CA GLU A 28 -16.43 -3.42 -0.36
C GLU A 28 -17.41 -2.35 0.17
N VAL A 29 -16.93 -1.12 0.36
CA VAL A 29 -17.75 0.02 0.80
C VAL A 29 -18.49 0.67 -0.36
N ILE A 30 -17.85 0.76 -1.54
CA ILE A 30 -18.43 1.39 -2.73
C ILE A 30 -18.61 0.35 -3.83
N GLU A 31 -19.86 0.09 -4.24
CA GLU A 31 -20.15 -0.71 -5.43
C GLU A 31 -19.70 0.05 -6.68
N THR A 32 -18.64 -0.42 -7.35
CA THR A 32 -18.00 0.31 -8.44
C THR A 32 -18.60 0.03 -9.80
N LYS A 33 -19.23 1.04 -10.39
CA LYS A 33 -19.24 1.27 -11.85
C LYS A 33 -19.15 2.78 -12.02
N GLU A 34 -18.06 3.30 -12.53
CA GLU A 34 -17.75 4.72 -12.73
C GLU A 34 -18.09 5.62 -11.53
N PRO A 35 -17.11 6.09 -10.79
CA PRO A 35 -17.36 6.79 -9.55
C PRO A 35 -18.02 8.14 -9.81
N ASP A 36 -19.30 8.25 -9.46
CA ASP A 36 -19.88 9.55 -9.13
C ASP A 36 -19.22 10.02 -7.84
N TRP A 37 -18.45 11.11 -7.92
CA TRP A 37 -17.73 11.62 -6.77
C TRP A 37 -17.84 13.13 -6.63
N GLU A 38 -17.94 13.57 -5.42
CA GLU A 38 -17.91 14.98 -5.03
C GLU A 38 -16.97 15.14 -3.83
N LEU A 39 -16.15 16.18 -3.82
CA LEU A 39 -15.26 16.44 -2.70
C LEU A 39 -15.43 17.87 -2.16
N SER A 40 -15.28 18.00 -0.85
CA SER A 40 -15.25 19.27 -0.15
C SER A 40 -13.93 19.40 0.60
N LEU A 41 -13.04 20.25 0.11
CA LEU A 41 -11.72 20.47 0.72
C LEU A 41 -11.86 21.02 2.14
N ASN A 42 -12.83 21.95 2.34
CA ASN A 42 -13.04 22.62 3.62
C ASN A 42 -13.49 21.67 4.73
N THR A 43 -14.33 20.71 4.40
CA THR A 43 -14.80 19.68 5.36
C THR A 43 -13.91 18.46 5.41
N GLY A 44 -13.03 18.27 4.43
CA GLY A 44 -12.19 17.07 4.29
C GLY A 44 -13.01 15.80 4.07
N LEU A 45 -14.16 15.93 3.38
CA LEU A 45 -15.07 14.85 3.05
C LEU A 45 -15.17 14.68 1.54
N ILE A 46 -15.09 13.43 1.10
CA ILE A 46 -15.42 12.99 -0.26
C ILE A 46 -16.68 12.15 -0.20
N THR A 47 -17.59 12.36 -1.13
CA THR A 47 -18.74 11.51 -1.35
C THR A 47 -18.44 10.60 -2.55
N LEU A 48 -18.48 9.30 -2.34
CA LEU A 48 -18.31 8.27 -3.36
C LEU A 48 -19.55 7.40 -3.36
N HIS A 49 -20.35 7.42 -4.44
CA HIS A 49 -21.61 6.66 -4.53
C HIS A 49 -22.53 6.84 -3.32
N GLY A 50 -22.61 8.07 -2.79
CA GLY A 50 -23.41 8.37 -1.60
C GLY A 50 -22.74 8.10 -0.26
N HIS A 51 -21.61 7.40 -0.21
CA HIS A 51 -20.80 7.21 1.00
C HIS A 51 -19.92 8.42 1.26
N ARG A 52 -20.04 9.01 2.44
CA ARG A 52 -19.24 10.16 2.87
C ARG A 52 -18.02 9.68 3.66
N LEU A 53 -16.83 9.86 3.11
CA LEU A 53 -15.58 9.39 3.66
C LEU A 53 -14.64 10.56 3.95
N GLN A 54 -13.84 10.45 5.00
CA GLN A 54 -12.78 11.41 5.29
C GLN A 54 -11.61 11.21 4.33
N PHE A 55 -10.96 12.31 3.91
CA PHE A 55 -9.80 12.23 3.04
C PHE A 55 -8.75 13.31 3.31
N ALA A 56 -7.54 13.07 2.86
CA ALA A 56 -6.46 14.04 2.71
C ALA A 56 -6.17 14.24 1.22
N LEU A 57 -6.18 15.48 0.74
CA LEU A 57 -5.81 15.78 -0.64
C LEU A 57 -4.28 15.84 -0.74
N LEU A 58 -3.70 14.96 -1.54
CA LEU A 58 -2.25 14.94 -1.73
C LEU A 58 -1.80 15.97 -2.76
N GLY A 59 -2.41 15.97 -3.92
CA GLY A 59 -2.02 16.81 -5.04
C GLY A 59 -2.64 16.35 -6.34
N SER A 60 -2.02 16.74 -7.44
CA SER A 60 -2.47 16.38 -8.77
C SER A 60 -1.32 16.12 -9.73
N VAL A 61 -1.60 15.36 -10.77
CA VAL A 61 -0.75 15.22 -11.95
C VAL A 61 -1.36 16.02 -13.09
N ASN A 62 -0.57 16.89 -13.70
CA ASN A 62 -0.88 17.46 -14.99
C ASN A 62 -0.53 16.41 -16.06
N GLU A 63 -1.52 15.99 -16.86
CA GLU A 63 -1.36 14.91 -17.84
C GLU A 63 -0.59 15.37 -19.10
N ASP A 64 -0.54 16.67 -19.41
CA ASP A 64 0.15 17.21 -20.60
C ASP A 64 1.68 17.13 -20.48
N ASP A 65 2.23 17.43 -19.29
CA ASP A 65 3.66 17.46 -19.04
C ASP A 65 4.13 16.44 -18.01
N ASN A 66 3.23 15.61 -17.51
CA ASN A 66 3.48 14.57 -16.50
C ASN A 66 4.18 15.12 -15.26
N THR A 67 3.72 16.26 -14.76
CA THR A 67 4.20 16.91 -13.53
C THR A 67 3.26 16.69 -12.37
N TRP A 68 3.84 16.40 -11.19
CA TRP A 68 3.14 16.40 -9.92
C TRP A 68 3.14 17.79 -9.29
N LEU A 69 2.02 18.19 -8.71
CA LEU A 69 1.88 19.36 -7.84
C LEU A 69 1.22 18.94 -6.52
N TRP A 70 1.91 19.17 -5.41
CA TRP A 70 1.35 18.92 -4.09
C TRP A 70 0.26 19.94 -3.73
N SER A 71 -0.81 19.47 -3.05
CA SER A 71 -1.91 20.35 -2.60
C SER A 71 -1.46 21.45 -1.64
N TRP A 72 -0.46 21.17 -0.80
CA TRP A 72 0.11 22.15 0.13
C TRP A 72 0.96 23.24 -0.58
N ALA A 73 1.34 23.04 -1.83
CA ALA A 73 2.10 23.99 -2.64
C ALA A 73 1.22 24.71 -3.69
N ASP A 74 0.00 24.26 -3.92
CA ASP A 74 -0.93 24.86 -4.87
C ASP A 74 -1.50 26.15 -4.30
N GLN A 75 -1.09 27.29 -4.88
CA GLN A 75 -1.54 28.62 -4.47
C GLN A 75 -3.01 28.91 -4.83
N GLY A 76 -3.60 28.13 -5.72
CA GLY A 76 -5.02 28.22 -6.08
C GLY A 76 -5.96 27.62 -5.02
N LEU A 77 -5.42 26.86 -4.04
CA LEU A 77 -6.18 26.21 -3.01
C LEU A 77 -6.11 26.94 -1.66
N ASP A 78 -7.22 26.93 -0.91
CA ASP A 78 -7.21 27.42 0.47
C ASP A 78 -6.42 26.46 1.38
N GLN A 79 -5.20 26.87 1.74
CA GLN A 79 -4.29 26.10 2.57
C GLN A 79 -4.82 25.82 4.00
N ARG A 80 -5.92 26.45 4.41
CA ARG A 80 -6.60 26.18 5.68
C ARG A 80 -7.61 25.05 5.57
N ALA A 81 -7.95 24.62 4.37
CA ALA A 81 -8.89 23.53 4.13
C ALA A 81 -8.44 22.25 4.84
N ILE A 82 -9.38 21.54 5.46
CA ILE A 82 -9.09 20.35 6.28
C ILE A 82 -8.38 19.27 5.46
N ALA A 83 -8.82 19.02 4.24
CA ALA A 83 -8.23 18.00 3.37
C ALA A 83 -6.74 18.27 3.07
N ILE A 84 -6.37 19.55 2.89
CA ILE A 84 -4.98 19.95 2.61
C ILE A 84 -4.13 19.87 3.87
N ARG A 85 -4.65 20.37 5.00
CA ARG A 85 -3.93 20.32 6.27
C ARG A 85 -3.60 18.91 6.73
N ARG A 86 -4.43 17.93 6.42
CA ARG A 86 -4.15 16.51 6.69
C ARG A 86 -2.92 16.00 5.94
N ALA A 87 -2.62 16.53 4.75
CA ALA A 87 -1.47 16.12 3.94
C ALA A 87 -0.16 16.87 4.30
N GLN A 88 -0.22 17.99 5.01
CA GLN A 88 0.96 18.81 5.34
C GLN A 88 2.11 18.06 6.04
N PRO A 89 1.87 17.08 6.95
CA PRO A 89 2.95 16.34 7.59
C PRO A 89 3.87 15.57 6.64
N LEU A 90 3.41 15.26 5.43
CA LEU A 90 4.17 14.52 4.42
C LEU A 90 5.47 15.22 4.00
N ALA A 91 5.51 16.55 4.02
CA ALA A 91 6.73 17.29 3.69
C ALA A 91 7.86 16.99 4.70
N GLY A 92 7.53 16.88 5.99
CA GLY A 92 8.49 16.47 7.03
C GLY A 92 8.92 15.02 6.89
N PHE A 93 7.98 14.13 6.62
CA PHE A 93 8.26 12.73 6.33
C PHE A 93 9.26 12.56 5.18
N GLY A 94 9.10 13.28 4.08
CA GLY A 94 10.05 13.23 2.97
C GLY A 94 11.47 13.58 3.37
N ALA A 95 11.65 14.59 4.23
CA ALA A 95 12.97 14.99 4.72
C ALA A 95 13.60 13.92 5.63
N GLU A 96 12.81 13.26 6.47
CA GLU A 96 13.25 12.21 7.39
C GLU A 96 13.75 10.95 6.65
N TYR A 97 13.04 10.55 5.59
CA TYR A 97 13.33 9.29 4.89
C TYR A 97 14.04 9.46 3.54
N GLY A 98 14.51 10.67 3.22
CA GLY A 98 15.25 10.94 1.99
C GLY A 98 14.39 10.89 0.72
N LEU A 99 13.08 11.01 0.87
CA LEU A 99 12.11 11.07 -0.22
C LEU A 99 11.98 12.53 -0.68
N TRP A 100 12.91 12.96 -1.52
CA TRP A 100 13.00 14.36 -1.97
C TRP A 100 11.73 14.84 -2.66
N GLU A 101 10.96 13.94 -3.27
CA GLU A 101 9.69 14.19 -3.95
C GLU A 101 8.65 14.82 -3.01
N PHE A 102 8.65 14.40 -1.76
CA PHE A 102 7.72 14.92 -0.75
C PHE A 102 8.10 16.32 -0.24
N GLY A 103 9.35 16.75 -0.47
CA GLY A 103 9.84 18.08 -0.11
C GLY A 103 9.82 19.10 -1.26
N GLN A 104 9.45 18.70 -2.48
CA GLN A 104 9.39 19.61 -3.63
C GLN A 104 7.95 19.99 -3.94
N ALA A 105 7.70 21.29 -4.15
CA ALA A 105 6.37 21.79 -4.52
C ALA A 105 5.80 21.09 -5.76
N THR A 106 6.66 20.92 -6.76
CA THR A 106 6.35 20.26 -8.04
C THR A 106 7.56 19.52 -8.57
N PHE A 107 7.35 18.45 -9.33
CA PHE A 107 8.41 17.67 -9.99
C PHE A 107 7.85 16.81 -11.11
N SER A 108 8.72 16.39 -12.03
CA SER A 108 8.35 15.46 -13.10
C SER A 108 8.14 14.05 -12.56
N MET A 109 7.07 13.39 -12.97
CA MET A 109 6.77 11.99 -12.67
C MET A 109 7.55 11.00 -13.55
N ALA A 110 8.35 11.50 -14.51
CA ALA A 110 9.16 10.63 -15.37
C ALA A 110 10.17 9.83 -14.56
N GLY A 111 10.07 8.49 -14.61
CA GLY A 111 10.91 7.57 -13.84
C GLY A 111 10.35 7.15 -12.46
N VAL A 112 9.23 7.70 -12.02
CA VAL A 112 8.44 7.12 -10.94
C VAL A 112 7.82 5.82 -11.43
N ILE A 113 7.95 4.75 -10.64
CA ILE A 113 7.43 3.44 -11.03
C ILE A 113 5.90 3.51 -11.22
N ASP A 114 5.46 3.00 -12.35
CA ASP A 114 4.05 2.79 -12.64
C ASP A 114 3.66 1.35 -12.22
N LEU A 115 2.72 1.24 -11.31
CA LEU A 115 2.17 -0.05 -10.86
C LEU A 115 1.03 -0.55 -11.76
N GLY A 116 0.92 -0.07 -13.00
CA GLY A 116 -0.22 -0.36 -13.88
C GLY A 116 -1.52 0.36 -13.42
N LEU A 117 -1.34 1.42 -12.62
CA LEU A 117 -2.40 2.27 -12.11
C LEU A 117 -2.34 3.66 -12.80
N THR A 118 -2.85 4.67 -12.13
CA THR A 118 -2.71 6.06 -12.60
C THR A 118 -1.38 6.67 -12.12
N PRO A 119 -0.76 7.60 -12.86
CA PRO A 119 0.62 8.06 -12.62
C PRO A 119 0.97 8.48 -11.19
N GLY A 120 0.05 9.15 -10.48
CA GLY A 120 0.28 9.60 -9.09
C GLY A 120 -0.04 8.59 -8.00
N ALA A 121 -0.55 7.39 -8.35
CA ALA A 121 -0.95 6.39 -7.36
C ALA A 121 0.24 5.91 -6.50
N SER A 122 1.44 5.88 -7.06
CA SER A 122 2.67 5.51 -6.35
C SER A 122 2.98 6.44 -5.18
N LEU A 123 2.82 7.76 -5.37
CA LEU A 123 2.98 8.72 -4.28
C LEU A 123 1.90 8.58 -3.22
N ALA A 124 0.65 8.38 -3.65
CA ALA A 124 -0.46 8.19 -2.74
C ALA A 124 -0.32 6.90 -1.91
N LEU A 125 0.23 5.84 -2.50
CA LEU A 125 0.54 4.60 -1.80
C LEU A 125 1.55 4.81 -0.68
N VAL A 126 2.66 5.51 -0.94
CA VAL A 126 3.68 5.80 0.08
C VAL A 126 3.16 6.77 1.15
N ALA A 127 2.30 7.71 0.77
CA ALA A 127 1.65 8.65 1.70
C ALA A 127 0.62 7.98 2.62
N MET A 128 -0.05 6.93 2.14
CA MET A 128 -1.21 6.33 2.79
C MET A 128 -0.95 5.90 4.24
N PRO A 129 0.09 5.11 4.59
CA PRO A 129 0.34 4.70 5.97
C PRO A 129 0.75 5.89 6.86
N GLN A 130 1.39 6.90 6.29
CA GLN A 130 1.83 8.09 7.04
C GLN A 130 0.64 8.97 7.47
N LEU A 131 -0.48 8.85 6.78
CA LEU A 131 -1.72 9.56 7.06
C LEU A 131 -2.75 8.69 7.78
N LEU A 132 -2.36 7.49 8.24
CA LEU A 132 -3.26 6.48 8.80
C LEU A 132 -4.44 6.21 7.86
N GLY A 133 -4.17 6.22 6.55
CA GLY A 133 -5.18 6.04 5.52
C GLY A 133 -5.41 4.58 5.17
N GLY A 134 -6.64 4.27 4.75
CA GLY A 134 -7.08 2.93 4.37
C GLY A 134 -7.10 2.67 2.87
N ALA A 135 -7.16 3.71 2.02
CA ALA A 135 -7.21 3.53 0.56
C ALA A 135 -6.72 4.76 -0.19
N VAL A 136 -6.42 4.58 -1.47
CA VAL A 136 -6.08 5.66 -2.41
C VAL A 136 -7.29 5.95 -3.31
N PHE A 137 -7.57 7.22 -3.52
CA PHE A 137 -8.54 7.68 -4.50
C PHE A 137 -7.85 8.53 -5.57
N SER A 138 -8.28 8.38 -6.82
CA SER A 138 -7.90 9.30 -7.89
C SER A 138 -9.11 9.66 -8.74
N GLY A 139 -9.26 10.96 -9.05
CA GLY A 139 -10.36 11.47 -9.85
C GLY A 139 -9.87 12.37 -10.99
N PRO A 140 -10.40 12.24 -12.22
CA PRO A 140 -10.03 13.10 -13.33
C PRO A 140 -10.61 14.51 -13.15
N TYR A 141 -9.90 15.51 -13.65
CA TYR A 141 -10.40 16.86 -13.85
C TYR A 141 -9.85 17.41 -15.19
N PRO A 142 -10.37 18.51 -15.74
CA PRO A 142 -9.85 19.06 -16.99
C PRO A 142 -8.34 19.37 -16.94
N GLY A 143 -7.54 18.66 -17.74
CA GLY A 143 -6.09 18.81 -17.82
C GLY A 143 -5.28 17.97 -16.82
N GLY A 144 -5.91 17.08 -16.04
CA GLY A 144 -5.16 16.26 -15.12
C GLY A 144 -5.98 15.32 -14.26
N ARG A 145 -5.34 14.86 -13.19
CA ARG A 145 -5.91 13.91 -12.22
C ARG A 145 -5.50 14.28 -10.81
N LEU A 146 -6.46 14.35 -9.91
CA LEU A 146 -6.19 14.54 -8.49
C LEU A 146 -5.99 13.19 -7.77
N TYR A 147 -5.28 13.25 -6.66
CA TYR A 147 -4.98 12.10 -5.82
C TYR A 147 -5.23 12.43 -4.35
N ALA A 148 -5.87 11.50 -3.68
CA ALA A 148 -6.19 11.61 -2.28
C ALA A 148 -5.95 10.28 -1.54
N VAL A 149 -5.70 10.36 -0.26
CA VAL A 149 -5.75 9.23 0.65
C VAL A 149 -7.06 9.31 1.42
N ILE A 150 -7.84 8.24 1.40
CA ILE A 150 -9.03 8.09 2.22
C ILE A 150 -8.57 7.74 3.64
N THR A 151 -8.86 8.63 4.59
CA THR A 151 -8.44 8.52 6.00
C THR A 151 -9.61 8.16 6.91
N ASP A 152 -10.68 7.62 6.34
CA ASP A 152 -11.87 7.27 7.10
C ASP A 152 -11.62 6.01 7.95
N PRO A 153 -11.96 6.03 9.26
CA PRO A 153 -11.74 4.90 10.15
C PRO A 153 -12.41 3.60 9.72
N GLN A 154 -13.51 3.64 8.97
CA GLN A 154 -14.17 2.40 8.50
C GLN A 154 -13.30 1.58 7.55
N LEU A 155 -12.29 2.19 6.90
CA LEU A 155 -11.37 1.46 6.03
C LEU A 155 -10.13 0.91 6.76
N THR A 156 -9.91 1.31 8.01
CA THR A 156 -8.69 0.95 8.77
C THR A 156 -8.97 0.11 10.01
N ALA A 157 -10.24 -0.04 10.40
CA ALA A 157 -10.62 -0.66 11.67
C ALA A 157 -10.43 -2.18 11.72
N GLU A 158 -10.44 -2.85 10.58
CA GLU A 158 -10.38 -4.33 10.53
C GLU A 158 -8.93 -4.82 10.44
N GLN A 159 -8.54 -5.70 11.35
CA GLN A 159 -7.25 -6.37 11.29
C GLN A 159 -7.25 -7.47 10.21
N PRO A 160 -6.14 -7.67 9.48
CA PRO A 160 -6.05 -8.73 8.51
C PRO A 160 -6.02 -10.11 9.19
N THR A 161 -6.49 -11.13 8.48
CA THR A 161 -6.29 -12.54 8.82
C THR A 161 -5.10 -13.11 8.03
N ALA A 162 -4.59 -14.28 8.43
CA ALA A 162 -3.53 -14.95 7.65
C ALA A 162 -3.93 -15.20 6.18
N VAL A 163 -5.22 -15.45 5.92
CA VAL A 163 -5.76 -15.69 4.58
C VAL A 163 -5.77 -14.40 3.76
N THR A 164 -6.28 -13.30 4.32
CA THR A 164 -6.33 -12.02 3.60
C THR A 164 -4.93 -11.44 3.39
N ALA A 165 -4.05 -11.52 4.38
CA ALA A 165 -2.65 -11.13 4.26
C ALA A 165 -1.92 -11.90 3.14
N ALA A 166 -2.06 -13.24 3.10
CA ALA A 166 -1.49 -14.05 2.03
C ALA A 166 -2.02 -13.66 0.65
N ARG A 167 -3.31 -13.30 0.54
CA ARG A 167 -3.93 -12.82 -0.71
C ARG A 167 -3.29 -11.50 -1.18
N TYR A 168 -3.14 -10.52 -0.28
CA TYR A 168 -2.59 -9.20 -0.61
C TYR A 168 -1.10 -9.26 -0.94
N LEU A 169 -0.30 -9.99 -0.15
CA LEU A 169 1.12 -10.21 -0.40
C LEU A 169 1.36 -10.94 -1.74
N ARG A 170 0.51 -11.94 -2.07
CA ARG A 170 0.57 -12.63 -3.36
C ARG A 170 0.26 -11.69 -4.52
N GLY A 171 -0.79 -10.87 -4.39
CA GLY A 171 -1.16 -9.87 -5.39
C GLY A 171 -0.02 -8.87 -5.64
N ALA A 172 0.63 -8.40 -4.58
CA ALA A 172 1.72 -7.43 -4.66
C ALA A 172 2.97 -7.95 -5.40
N ARG A 173 3.21 -9.26 -5.41
CA ARG A 173 4.30 -9.85 -6.21
C ARG A 173 4.23 -9.49 -7.70
N GLY A 174 3.02 -9.32 -8.22
CA GLY A 174 2.77 -8.96 -9.63
C GLY A 174 3.29 -7.58 -10.02
N PHE A 175 3.56 -6.70 -9.06
CA PHE A 175 4.08 -5.34 -9.33
C PHE A 175 5.60 -5.28 -9.52
N GLY A 176 6.29 -6.39 -9.71
CA GLY A 176 7.73 -6.41 -9.99
C GLY A 176 8.61 -5.93 -8.81
N VAL A 177 8.13 -6.08 -7.59
CA VAL A 177 8.84 -5.69 -6.37
C VAL A 177 10.15 -6.48 -6.25
N ALA A 178 11.28 -5.77 -6.30
CA ALA A 178 12.60 -6.41 -6.27
C ALA A 178 12.96 -6.99 -4.88
N LEU A 179 12.49 -6.36 -3.79
CA LEU A 179 12.78 -6.77 -2.42
C LEU A 179 11.49 -7.19 -1.71
N GLN A 180 11.02 -8.42 -1.96
CA GLN A 180 9.75 -8.89 -1.40
C GLN A 180 9.82 -9.15 0.11
N ARG A 181 11.01 -9.25 0.70
CA ARG A 181 11.17 -9.28 2.16
C ARG A 181 10.71 -7.96 2.79
N ASP A 182 11.07 -6.83 2.17
CA ASP A 182 10.65 -5.51 2.65
C ASP A 182 9.13 -5.33 2.54
N LEU A 183 8.52 -5.85 1.46
CA LEU A 183 7.07 -5.89 1.29
C LEU A 183 6.38 -6.58 2.48
N VAL A 184 6.89 -7.75 2.92
CA VAL A 184 6.33 -8.50 4.06
C VAL A 184 6.56 -7.74 5.36
N SER A 185 7.76 -7.16 5.56
CA SER A 185 8.12 -6.41 6.76
C SER A 185 7.26 -5.15 6.92
N VAL A 186 7.07 -4.39 5.84
CA VAL A 186 6.22 -3.17 5.83
C VAL A 186 4.77 -3.53 6.11
N TYR A 187 4.26 -4.60 5.49
CA TYR A 187 2.91 -5.07 5.74
C TYR A 187 2.70 -5.45 7.21
N ALA A 188 3.62 -6.23 7.78
CA ALA A 188 3.56 -6.62 9.18
C ALA A 188 3.63 -5.41 10.13
N ALA A 189 4.52 -4.45 9.85
CA ALA A 189 4.66 -3.23 10.65
C ALA A 189 3.41 -2.35 10.61
N ALA A 190 2.80 -2.17 9.43
CA ALA A 190 1.59 -1.37 9.26
C ALA A 190 0.40 -1.92 10.06
N HIS A 191 0.31 -3.23 10.22
CA HIS A 191 -0.72 -3.92 11.01
C HIS A 191 -0.28 -4.28 12.43
N GLN A 192 0.93 -3.86 12.84
CA GLN A 192 1.50 -4.15 14.16
C GLN A 192 1.52 -5.66 14.49
N LEU A 193 1.67 -6.52 13.45
CA LEU A 193 1.70 -7.96 13.62
C LEU A 193 3.02 -8.38 14.29
N PRO A 194 2.97 -9.21 15.35
CA PRO A 194 4.17 -9.85 15.87
C PRO A 194 4.85 -10.69 14.79
N THR A 195 6.16 -10.54 14.66
CA THR A 195 6.96 -11.28 13.68
C THR A 195 8.08 -12.06 14.34
N SER A 196 8.40 -13.24 13.81
CA SER A 196 9.68 -13.92 14.04
C SER A 196 10.35 -14.15 12.69
N GLN A 197 11.70 -14.12 12.66
CA GLN A 197 12.42 -14.27 11.40
C GLN A 197 13.72 -15.04 11.54
N THR A 198 14.02 -15.79 10.48
CA THR A 198 15.31 -16.43 10.21
C THR A 198 15.93 -15.84 8.94
N ALA A 199 17.05 -16.42 8.48
CA ALA A 199 17.69 -15.96 7.25
C ALA A 199 16.79 -16.08 6.01
N ASP A 200 15.93 -17.10 5.96
CA ASP A 200 15.11 -17.47 4.80
C ASP A 200 13.61 -17.48 5.05
N GLN A 201 13.14 -17.17 6.27
CA GLN A 201 11.73 -17.19 6.64
C GLN A 201 11.34 -16.01 7.50
N MET A 202 10.09 -15.56 7.37
CA MET A 202 9.41 -14.64 8.28
C MET A 202 8.03 -15.18 8.59
N ASP A 203 7.70 -15.25 9.88
CA ASP A 203 6.39 -15.65 10.36
C ASP A 203 5.64 -14.42 10.88
N LEU A 204 4.40 -14.25 10.47
CA LEU A 204 3.48 -13.22 10.93
C LEU A 204 2.41 -13.89 11.80
N THR A 205 2.23 -13.41 13.03
CA THR A 205 1.21 -13.93 13.95
C THR A 205 0.02 -12.98 13.99
N PHE A 206 -1.19 -13.52 13.84
CA PHE A 206 -2.44 -12.77 13.81
C PHE A 206 -3.19 -12.88 15.14
N GLU A 207 -4.17 -11.99 15.38
CA GLU A 207 -4.92 -11.93 16.65
C GLU A 207 -5.66 -13.23 16.97
N ASP A 208 -6.12 -13.96 15.96
CA ASP A 208 -6.77 -15.26 16.12
C ASP A 208 -5.80 -16.40 16.45
N GLY A 209 -4.51 -16.12 16.56
CA GLY A 209 -3.45 -17.09 16.79
C GLY A 209 -3.00 -17.85 15.53
N SER A 210 -3.56 -17.53 14.36
CA SER A 210 -3.05 -18.08 13.10
C SER A 210 -1.66 -17.49 12.78
N VAL A 211 -0.87 -18.24 12.02
CA VAL A 211 0.48 -17.84 11.58
C VAL A 211 0.58 -17.94 10.08
N LEU A 212 1.11 -16.92 9.44
CA LEU A 212 1.52 -16.94 8.04
C LEU A 212 3.03 -17.01 7.95
N SER A 213 3.57 -18.16 7.54
CA SER A 213 4.99 -18.36 7.27
C SER A 213 5.30 -18.00 5.83
N VAL A 214 6.22 -17.07 5.63
CA VAL A 214 6.71 -16.63 4.31
C VAL A 214 8.16 -17.03 4.16
N THR A 215 8.45 -17.91 3.21
CA THR A 215 9.81 -18.37 2.89
C THR A 215 10.34 -17.58 1.70
N PHE A 216 11.60 -17.15 1.77
CA PHE A 216 12.28 -16.39 0.73
C PHE A 216 13.36 -17.21 0.05
N GLY A 217 13.54 -16.99 -1.26
CA GLY A 217 14.68 -17.49 -2.01
C GLY A 217 15.97 -16.69 -1.73
N PRO A 218 17.10 -17.11 -2.31
CA PRO A 218 18.39 -16.43 -2.16
C PRO A 218 18.39 -15.01 -2.74
N ASP A 219 17.43 -14.69 -3.61
CA ASP A 219 17.18 -13.38 -4.21
C ASP A 219 16.24 -12.48 -3.38
N ASN A 220 15.88 -12.90 -2.16
CA ASN A 220 14.86 -12.26 -1.30
C ASN A 220 13.46 -12.17 -1.92
N LEU A 221 13.15 -12.95 -2.94
CA LEU A 221 11.80 -13.10 -3.46
C LEU A 221 11.03 -14.16 -2.66
N ILE A 222 9.72 -13.98 -2.53
CA ILE A 222 8.84 -14.95 -1.86
C ILE A 222 8.81 -16.25 -2.67
N ALA A 223 9.40 -17.29 -2.10
CA ALA A 223 9.38 -18.64 -2.67
C ALA A 223 8.08 -19.39 -2.32
N LYS A 224 7.64 -19.28 -1.05
CA LYS A 224 6.46 -19.99 -0.54
C LYS A 224 5.78 -19.16 0.53
N MET A 225 4.44 -19.28 0.62
CA MET A 225 3.63 -18.84 1.75
C MET A 225 2.78 -20.01 2.25
N HIS A 226 2.76 -20.21 3.57
CA HIS A 226 2.01 -21.26 4.23
C HIS A 226 1.29 -20.71 5.46
N GLY A 227 -0.03 -20.89 5.52
CA GLY A 227 -0.84 -20.47 6.66
C GLY A 227 -1.11 -21.66 7.58
N VAL A 228 -0.91 -21.47 8.88
CA VAL A 228 -1.31 -22.41 9.94
C VAL A 228 -2.45 -21.79 10.71
N LEU A 229 -3.62 -22.45 10.72
CA LEU A 229 -4.78 -22.01 11.48
C LEU A 229 -4.64 -22.41 12.95
N PRO A 230 -5.29 -21.69 13.89
CA PRO A 230 -5.27 -22.03 15.31
C PRO A 230 -5.78 -23.45 15.53
N GLY A 231 -5.06 -24.26 16.31
CA GLY A 231 -5.44 -25.63 16.64
C GLY A 231 -5.13 -26.68 15.57
N ALA A 232 -4.57 -26.32 14.43
CA ALA A 232 -3.99 -27.30 13.52
C ALA A 232 -2.68 -27.84 14.15
N ALA A 233 -2.61 -29.14 14.38
CA ALA A 233 -1.35 -29.77 14.77
C ALA A 233 -0.30 -29.54 13.68
N PRO A 234 0.98 -29.29 14.04
CA PRO A 234 2.03 -29.18 13.03
C PRO A 234 2.02 -30.48 12.18
N ASP A 235 2.00 -30.30 10.86
CA ASP A 235 2.11 -31.43 9.92
C ASP A 235 3.34 -32.26 10.28
N THR A 236 3.14 -33.37 10.96
CA THR A 236 4.17 -34.39 11.10
C THR A 236 4.45 -34.88 9.68
N PRO A 237 5.70 -34.82 9.18
CA PRO A 237 5.98 -35.34 7.86
C PRO A 237 5.47 -36.77 7.80
N ALA A 238 4.57 -37.04 6.86
CA ALA A 238 4.04 -38.38 6.66
C ALA A 238 5.23 -39.32 6.42
N ASP A 239 5.45 -40.25 7.34
CA ASP A 239 6.35 -41.40 7.13
C ASP A 239 5.96 -42.04 5.80
N VAL A 240 6.84 -42.03 4.85
CA VAL A 240 6.68 -42.73 3.58
C VAL A 240 6.86 -44.23 3.88
N PRO A 241 5.80 -45.04 3.93
CA PRO A 241 5.97 -46.48 4.11
C PRO A 241 6.38 -47.08 2.78
N GLY A 242 7.49 -47.80 2.76
CA GLY A 242 7.71 -48.82 1.75
C GLY A 242 8.95 -48.68 0.89
N GLN A 243 10.14 -48.86 1.48
CA GLN A 243 11.19 -49.59 0.79
C GLN A 243 10.99 -51.08 1.03
N VAL A 244 10.40 -51.73 0.04
CA VAL A 244 10.44 -53.22 -0.04
C VAL A 244 11.88 -53.62 -0.32
N ARG A 245 12.54 -54.23 0.68
CA ARG A 245 13.80 -54.97 0.45
C ARG A 245 13.49 -56.17 -0.42
N ALA A 246 14.08 -56.23 -1.59
CA ALA A 246 14.20 -57.48 -2.31
C ALA A 246 15.09 -58.44 -1.47
N ALA A 247 14.56 -59.59 -1.14
CA ALA A 247 15.30 -60.70 -0.60
C ALA A 247 15.76 -61.59 -1.78
N ASP A 248 16.99 -62.03 -1.69
CA ASP A 248 17.65 -63.00 -2.57
C ASP A 248 16.85 -64.30 -2.74
#